data_81b51f87765769df2cac02a28cd46316
#
_entry.id   81b51f87765769df2cac02a28cd46316
#
_cell.length_a   1.000
_cell.length_b   1.000
_cell.length_c   1.000
_cell.angle_alpha   90.00
_cell.angle_beta   90.00
_cell.angle_gamma   90.00
#
_symmetry.space_group_name_H-M   'P 1'
#
loop_
_entity.id
_entity.type
_entity.pdbx_description
1 polymer ?
#
loop_
_entity_poly.entity_id
_entity_poly.type
_entity_poly.pdbx_seq_one_letter_code
_entity_poly.pdbx_strand_id
1 'polypeptide(L)'
;MKRLLIVVLIVLGAGEVVAQNKKTYLLPVVVVDNDTMPCATFRSIIIIGQRVGASKRELNKYDKLVRNIIKVYPYARLAAKKLKEYDDLLAKIPDTKEQKRIMKLAEKEIRKDFQKEIEDLTFSQGIILLKLVDRETSKTTYQIVDELRGSLRAFFYQAIAKLFKYDLKEKYDPNGKDKDIEKIVRLIEDSAL
;
A
#
# COMPACT_ATOMS: atom_id res chain seq x y z
N MET A 1 58.39 16.50 37.61
CA MET A 1 57.79 15.18 37.40
C MET A 1 56.40 15.05 38.00
N LYS A 2 56.12 15.40 39.28
CA LYS A 2 54.77 15.29 39.87
C LYS A 2 53.66 16.09 39.16
N ARG A 3 53.98 17.33 38.67
CA ARG A 3 53.00 18.19 37.93
C ARG A 3 52.66 17.64 36.55
N LEU A 4 53.58 16.95 35.90
CA LEU A 4 53.34 16.34 34.59
C LEU A 4 52.43 15.10 34.74
N LEU A 5 52.57 14.34 35.81
CA LEU A 5 51.77 13.17 36.14
C LEU A 5 50.30 13.53 36.42
N ILE A 6 50.07 14.70 37.07
CA ILE A 6 48.71 15.20 37.34
C ILE A 6 48.01 15.60 36.04
N VAL A 7 48.71 16.24 35.11
CA VAL A 7 48.15 16.64 33.80
C VAL A 7 47.81 15.42 32.96
N VAL A 8 48.66 14.39 32.97
CA VAL A 8 48.36 13.12 32.28
C VAL A 8 47.14 12.40 32.88
N LEU A 9 46.99 12.44 34.19
CA LEU A 9 45.83 11.82 34.88
C LEU A 9 44.54 12.57 34.59
N ILE A 10 44.54 13.88 34.42
CA ILE A 10 43.38 14.70 34.03
C ILE A 10 42.98 14.43 32.57
N VAL A 11 43.96 14.28 31.66
CA VAL A 11 43.72 14.00 30.26
C VAL A 11 43.15 12.55 30.06
N LEU A 12 43.60 11.60 30.86
CA LEU A 12 43.06 10.23 30.84
C LEU A 12 41.68 10.09 31.51
N GLY A 13 41.31 11.03 32.39
CA GLY A 13 39.99 11.07 33.03
C GLY A 13 38.91 11.77 32.20
N ALA A 14 39.26 12.40 31.08
CA ALA A 14 38.31 12.96 30.11
C ALA A 14 37.77 11.90 29.13
N GLY A 15 37.60 10.66 29.62
CA GLY A 15 36.89 9.60 28.93
C GLY A 15 35.47 10.08 28.62
N GLU A 16 35.16 10.06 27.35
CA GLU A 16 33.89 10.50 26.79
C GLU A 16 32.70 9.92 27.57
N VAL A 17 31.93 10.78 28.23
CA VAL A 17 30.59 10.43 28.67
C VAL A 17 29.76 10.32 27.42
N VAL A 18 29.79 9.15 26.79
CA VAL A 18 28.84 8.80 25.77
C VAL A 18 27.48 8.79 26.46
N ALA A 19 26.78 9.90 26.37
CA ALA A 19 25.40 10.00 26.77
C ALA A 19 24.64 8.93 26.00
N GLN A 20 24.24 7.87 26.70
CA GLN A 20 23.37 6.84 26.15
C GLN A 20 22.10 7.53 25.68
N ASN A 21 21.97 7.70 24.37
CA ASN A 21 20.81 8.29 23.74
C ASN A 21 19.67 7.27 23.87
N LYS A 22 19.08 7.19 25.08
CA LYS A 22 17.88 6.39 25.34
C LYS A 22 16.79 6.97 24.45
N LYS A 23 16.45 6.26 23.38
CA LYS A 23 15.25 6.58 22.60
C LYS A 23 14.06 6.53 23.56
N THR A 24 13.61 7.70 23.98
CA THR A 24 12.41 7.84 24.82
C THR A 24 11.22 7.63 23.90
N TYR A 25 10.56 6.49 24.05
CA TYR A 25 9.30 6.23 23.39
C TYR A 25 8.17 6.80 24.23
N LEU A 26 7.51 7.85 23.70
CA LEU A 26 6.29 8.36 24.29
C LEU A 26 5.16 7.40 23.95
N LEU A 27 4.69 6.65 24.92
CA LEU A 27 3.51 5.82 24.75
C LEU A 27 2.26 6.69 24.98
N PRO A 28 1.20 6.56 24.15
CA PRO A 28 -0.07 7.17 24.46
C PRO A 28 -0.63 6.62 25.77
N VAL A 29 -1.28 7.44 26.55
CA VAL A 29 -1.92 7.05 27.78
C VAL A 29 -3.44 7.08 27.64
N VAL A 30 -4.09 6.11 28.25
CA VAL A 30 -5.55 6.04 28.34
C VAL A 30 -5.93 6.16 29.82
N VAL A 31 -6.93 6.99 30.11
CA VAL A 31 -7.49 7.12 31.46
C VAL A 31 -8.66 6.17 31.57
N VAL A 32 -8.55 5.19 32.49
CA VAL A 32 -9.63 4.24 32.83
C VAL A 32 -9.88 4.34 34.32
N ASP A 33 -11.12 4.56 34.69
CA ASP A 33 -11.54 4.66 36.11
C ASP A 33 -10.70 5.64 36.96
N ASN A 34 -10.35 6.80 36.38
CA ASN A 34 -9.52 7.83 37.01
C ASN A 34 -8.04 7.42 37.24
N ASP A 35 -7.59 6.31 36.67
CA ASP A 35 -6.19 5.88 36.66
C ASP A 35 -5.60 6.02 35.25
N THR A 36 -4.30 6.35 35.17
CA THR A 36 -3.61 6.63 33.94
C THR A 36 -2.73 5.45 33.56
N MET A 37 -3.13 4.70 32.51
CA MET A 37 -2.38 3.53 32.04
C MET A 37 -1.68 3.80 30.71
N PRO A 38 -0.40 3.38 30.55
CA PRO A 38 0.25 3.42 29.24
C PRO A 38 -0.43 2.46 28.28
N CYS A 39 -0.80 2.95 27.10
CA CYS A 39 -1.44 2.16 26.04
C CYS A 39 -0.45 1.91 24.89
N ALA A 40 -0.30 0.67 24.48
CA ALA A 40 0.44 0.31 23.28
C ALA A 40 -0.51 -0.31 22.25
N THR A 41 -0.62 0.33 21.09
CA THR A 41 -1.39 -0.22 19.99
C THR A 41 -0.48 -1.12 19.16
N PHE A 42 -0.76 -2.41 19.17
CA PHE A 42 -0.07 -3.36 18.30
C PHE A 42 -0.77 -3.43 16.95
N ARG A 43 0.01 -3.69 15.89
CA ARG A 43 -0.58 -3.99 14.58
C ARG A 43 -1.36 -5.29 14.67
N SER A 44 -2.56 -5.30 14.12
CA SER A 44 -3.37 -6.52 14.02
C SER A 44 -2.60 -7.61 13.28
N ILE A 45 -2.51 -8.79 13.88
CA ILE A 45 -1.94 -9.97 13.24
C ILE A 45 -3.09 -10.72 12.58
N ILE A 46 -3.09 -10.77 11.25
CA ILE A 46 -4.08 -11.53 10.51
C ILE A 46 -3.64 -12.98 10.47
N ILE A 47 -4.36 -13.85 11.20
CA ILE A 47 -4.16 -15.29 11.13
C ILE A 47 -5.20 -15.85 10.17
N ILE A 48 -4.77 -16.16 8.95
CA ILE A 48 -5.62 -16.83 7.97
C ILE A 48 -5.50 -18.33 8.21
N GLY A 49 -6.57 -18.93 8.76
CA GLY A 49 -6.62 -20.36 9.07
C GLY A 49 -6.40 -21.23 7.83
N GLN A 50 -5.71 -22.35 8.00
CA GLN A 50 -5.48 -23.32 6.93
C GLN A 50 -6.83 -24.00 6.55
N ARG A 51 -6.99 -24.29 5.26
CA ARG A 51 -8.13 -25.10 4.77
C ARG A 51 -7.90 -26.54 5.21
N VAL A 52 -8.78 -27.04 6.07
CA VAL A 52 -8.75 -28.45 6.50
C VAL A 52 -8.93 -29.36 5.27
N GLY A 53 -8.05 -30.37 5.11
CA GLY A 53 -8.09 -31.31 3.99
C GLY A 53 -7.47 -30.82 2.68
N ALA A 54 -6.90 -29.61 2.62
CA ALA A 54 -6.22 -29.12 1.43
C ALA A 54 -4.82 -29.76 1.27
N SER A 55 -4.46 -30.04 0.03
CA SER A 55 -3.10 -30.53 -0.27
C SER A 55 -2.04 -29.46 -0.01
N LYS A 56 -0.78 -29.87 0.26
CA LYS A 56 0.36 -28.96 0.45
C LYS A 56 0.51 -27.96 -0.72
N ARG A 57 0.19 -28.40 -1.95
CA ARG A 57 0.26 -27.56 -3.16
C ARG A 57 -0.81 -26.46 -3.15
N GLU A 58 -2.01 -26.79 -2.69
CA GLU A 58 -3.13 -25.81 -2.57
C GLU A 58 -2.86 -24.80 -1.47
N LEU A 59 -2.33 -25.26 -0.32
CA LEU A 59 -1.92 -24.37 0.77
C LEU A 59 -0.86 -23.38 0.30
N ASN A 60 0.20 -23.84 -0.39
CA ASN A 60 1.24 -22.96 -0.92
C ASN A 60 0.70 -21.93 -1.95
N LYS A 61 -0.28 -22.34 -2.78
CA LYS A 61 -0.93 -21.40 -3.71
C LYS A 61 -1.75 -20.35 -2.98
N TYR A 62 -2.49 -20.75 -1.96
CA TYR A 62 -3.28 -19.84 -1.15
C TYR A 62 -2.40 -18.86 -0.37
N ASP A 63 -1.33 -19.32 0.27
CA ASP A 63 -0.36 -18.48 0.98
C ASP A 63 0.31 -17.47 0.04
N LYS A 64 0.61 -17.88 -1.20
CA LYS A 64 1.14 -16.96 -2.23
C LYS A 64 0.09 -15.92 -2.60
N LEU A 65 -1.18 -16.30 -2.73
CA LEU A 65 -2.29 -15.39 -3.01
C LEU A 65 -2.41 -14.36 -1.89
N VAL A 66 -2.43 -14.80 -0.62
CA VAL A 66 -2.50 -13.93 0.56
C VAL A 66 -1.37 -12.89 0.55
N ARG A 67 -0.11 -13.34 0.39
CA ARG A 67 1.04 -12.43 0.35
C ARG A 67 0.94 -11.41 -0.79
N ASN A 68 0.48 -11.84 -1.96
CA ASN A 68 0.31 -10.94 -3.09
C ASN A 68 -0.78 -9.90 -2.82
N ILE A 69 -1.92 -10.30 -2.25
CA ILE A 69 -3.01 -9.38 -1.91
C ILE A 69 -2.54 -8.36 -0.86
N ILE A 70 -1.92 -8.81 0.24
CA ILE A 70 -1.40 -7.91 1.27
C ILE A 70 -0.43 -6.88 0.68
N LYS A 71 0.42 -7.30 -0.28
CA LYS A 71 1.36 -6.39 -0.94
C LYS A 71 0.67 -5.34 -1.79
N VAL A 72 -0.34 -5.72 -2.60
CA VAL A 72 -0.92 -4.82 -3.61
C VAL A 72 -2.17 -4.07 -3.14
N TYR A 73 -2.84 -4.53 -2.09
CA TYR A 73 -4.08 -3.94 -1.59
C TYR A 73 -3.96 -2.45 -1.21
N PRO A 74 -2.91 -2.00 -0.52
CA PRO A 74 -2.74 -0.56 -0.24
C PRO A 74 -2.68 0.29 -1.50
N TYR A 75 -2.01 -0.21 -2.55
CA TYR A 75 -1.91 0.49 -3.83
C TYR A 75 -3.25 0.52 -4.58
N ALA A 76 -4.03 -0.55 -4.51
CA ALA A 76 -5.37 -0.59 -5.11
C ALA A 76 -6.30 0.46 -4.47
N ARG A 77 -6.33 0.53 -3.14
CA ARG A 77 -7.11 1.54 -2.41
C ARG A 77 -6.67 2.96 -2.73
N LEU A 78 -5.37 3.20 -2.76
CA LEU A 78 -4.83 4.53 -3.06
C LEU A 78 -5.15 4.92 -4.51
N ALA A 79 -5.01 4.01 -5.47
CA ALA A 79 -5.35 4.23 -6.87
C ALA A 79 -6.85 4.54 -7.04
N ALA A 80 -7.72 3.75 -6.41
CA ALA A 80 -9.17 3.97 -6.46
C ALA A 80 -9.57 5.32 -5.86
N LYS A 81 -8.98 5.69 -4.71
CA LYS A 81 -9.20 7.00 -4.08
C LYS A 81 -8.81 8.14 -5.03
N LYS A 82 -7.63 8.07 -5.63
CA LYS A 82 -7.14 9.06 -6.59
C LYS A 82 -8.02 9.16 -7.83
N LEU A 83 -8.43 8.03 -8.40
CA LEU A 83 -9.35 8.02 -9.55
C LEU A 83 -10.66 8.73 -9.22
N LYS A 84 -11.24 8.44 -8.05
CA LYS A 84 -12.48 9.09 -7.61
C LYS A 84 -12.29 10.59 -7.39
N GLU A 85 -11.21 11.01 -6.74
CA GLU A 85 -10.89 12.43 -6.52
C GLU A 85 -10.81 13.19 -7.86
N TYR A 86 -10.18 12.59 -8.87
CA TYR A 86 -10.08 13.20 -10.20
C TYR A 86 -11.40 13.20 -10.96
N ASP A 87 -12.20 12.13 -10.89
CA ASP A 87 -13.54 12.09 -11.47
C ASP A 87 -14.42 13.20 -10.88
N ASP A 88 -14.44 13.34 -9.55
CA ASP A 88 -15.21 14.36 -8.85
C ASP A 88 -14.74 15.79 -9.16
N LEU A 89 -13.44 15.97 -9.37
CA LEU A 89 -12.85 17.26 -9.72
C LEU A 89 -13.19 17.66 -11.16
N LEU A 90 -13.02 16.72 -12.11
CA LEU A 90 -13.28 16.98 -13.52
C LEU A 90 -14.77 17.22 -13.80
N ALA A 91 -15.67 16.57 -13.07
CA ALA A 91 -17.11 16.80 -13.19
C ALA A 91 -17.54 18.23 -12.84
N LYS A 92 -16.77 18.95 -12.03
CA LYS A 92 -17.06 20.33 -11.60
C LYS A 92 -16.50 21.39 -12.55
N ILE A 93 -15.69 21.00 -13.52
CA ILE A 93 -14.97 21.92 -14.40
C ILE A 93 -15.52 21.83 -15.82
N PRO A 94 -16.27 22.83 -16.30
CA PRO A 94 -16.82 22.81 -17.65
C PRO A 94 -15.78 23.15 -18.75
N ASP A 95 -14.67 23.83 -18.39
CA ASP A 95 -13.66 24.27 -19.37
C ASP A 95 -12.72 23.09 -19.74
N THR A 96 -12.74 22.73 -21.02
CA THR A 96 -11.93 21.66 -21.60
C THR A 96 -10.41 21.91 -21.51
N LYS A 97 -9.96 23.18 -21.52
CA LYS A 97 -8.53 23.51 -21.39
C LYS A 97 -8.06 23.27 -19.95
N GLU A 98 -8.88 23.67 -18.99
CA GLU A 98 -8.59 23.46 -17.58
C GLU A 98 -8.65 21.98 -17.20
N GLN A 99 -9.62 21.22 -17.74
CA GLN A 99 -9.65 19.75 -17.59
C GLN A 99 -8.33 19.11 -18.09
N LYS A 100 -7.82 19.53 -19.26
CA LYS A 100 -6.54 19.04 -19.80
C LYS A 100 -5.36 19.38 -18.89
N ARG A 101 -5.35 20.56 -18.28
CA ARG A 101 -4.29 20.97 -17.35
C ARG A 101 -4.29 20.10 -16.10
N ILE A 102 -5.45 19.87 -15.52
CA ILE A 102 -5.62 19.02 -14.33
C ILE A 102 -5.24 17.59 -14.66
N MET A 103 -5.65 17.04 -15.80
CA MET A 103 -5.24 15.69 -16.22
C MET A 103 -3.72 15.53 -16.35
N LYS A 104 -3.00 16.57 -16.82
CA LYS A 104 -1.53 16.55 -16.85
C LYS A 104 -0.90 16.54 -15.44
N LEU A 105 -1.49 17.27 -14.50
CA LEU A 105 -1.03 17.25 -13.11
C LEU A 105 -1.28 15.90 -12.47
N ALA A 106 -2.48 15.35 -12.65
CA ALA A 106 -2.85 14.01 -12.21
C ALA A 106 -1.89 12.93 -12.74
N GLU A 107 -1.57 13.01 -14.04
CA GLU A 107 -0.60 12.11 -14.66
C GLU A 107 0.76 12.17 -13.98
N LYS A 108 1.28 13.37 -13.75
CA LYS A 108 2.59 13.56 -13.12
C LYS A 108 2.60 13.01 -11.70
N GLU A 109 1.52 13.23 -10.95
CA GLU A 109 1.36 12.74 -9.58
C GLU A 109 1.27 11.21 -9.55
N ILE A 110 0.42 10.61 -10.36
CA ILE A 110 0.25 9.16 -10.45
C ILE A 110 1.57 8.48 -10.86
N ARG A 111 2.29 9.02 -11.84
CA ARG A 111 3.59 8.49 -12.22
C ARG A 111 4.58 8.55 -11.06
N LYS A 112 4.68 9.70 -10.40
CA LYS A 112 5.59 9.87 -9.26
C LYS A 112 5.32 8.88 -8.15
N ASP A 113 4.04 8.65 -7.84
CA ASP A 113 3.61 7.87 -6.68
C ASP A 113 3.57 6.37 -6.94
N PHE A 114 3.40 5.95 -8.20
CA PHE A 114 3.14 4.55 -8.52
C PHE A 114 4.06 3.92 -9.56
N GLN A 115 4.91 4.69 -10.26
CA GLN A 115 5.69 4.14 -11.37
C GLN A 115 6.60 3.01 -10.91
N LYS A 116 7.37 3.23 -9.85
CA LYS A 116 8.32 2.24 -9.33
C LYS A 116 7.60 0.99 -8.84
N GLU A 117 6.53 1.18 -8.07
CA GLU A 117 5.73 0.10 -7.51
C GLU A 117 5.10 -0.78 -8.60
N ILE A 118 4.60 -0.16 -9.69
CA ILE A 118 4.00 -0.88 -10.82
C ILE A 118 5.09 -1.64 -11.61
N GLU A 119 6.26 -1.04 -11.80
CA GLU A 119 7.37 -1.67 -12.53
C GLU A 119 7.91 -2.91 -11.79
N ASP A 120 7.89 -2.90 -10.46
CA ASP A 120 8.38 -3.98 -9.59
C ASP A 120 7.34 -5.09 -9.34
N LEU A 121 6.12 -4.97 -9.89
CA LEU A 121 5.10 -6.00 -9.72
C LEU A 121 5.38 -7.23 -10.59
N THR A 122 5.22 -8.40 -9.98
CA THR A 122 5.13 -9.64 -10.75
C THR A 122 3.82 -9.71 -11.55
N PHE A 123 3.78 -10.54 -12.58
CA PHE A 123 2.56 -10.78 -13.38
C PHE A 123 1.32 -11.07 -12.51
N SER A 124 1.44 -11.98 -11.54
CA SER A 124 0.33 -12.32 -10.64
C SER A 124 -0.11 -11.15 -9.75
N GLN A 125 0.84 -10.34 -9.27
CA GLN A 125 0.55 -9.15 -8.47
C GLN A 125 -0.16 -8.08 -9.31
N GLY A 126 0.27 -7.89 -10.55
CA GLY A 126 -0.38 -6.95 -11.48
C GLY A 126 -1.84 -7.33 -11.74
N ILE A 127 -2.15 -8.61 -12.01
CA ILE A 127 -3.52 -9.08 -12.19
C ILE A 127 -4.36 -8.83 -10.93
N ILE A 128 -3.84 -9.17 -9.74
CA ILE A 128 -4.55 -8.95 -8.48
C ILE A 128 -4.79 -7.45 -8.26
N LEU A 129 -3.81 -6.59 -8.55
CA LEU A 129 -3.97 -5.14 -8.45
C LEU A 129 -5.12 -4.64 -9.32
N LEU A 130 -5.19 -5.07 -10.60
CA LEU A 130 -6.28 -4.67 -11.50
C LEU A 130 -7.64 -5.12 -11.00
N LYS A 131 -7.76 -6.36 -10.50
CA LYS A 131 -8.98 -6.90 -9.90
C LYS A 131 -9.41 -6.12 -8.67
N LEU A 132 -8.47 -5.73 -7.83
CA LEU A 132 -8.77 -4.95 -6.63
C LEU A 132 -9.16 -3.50 -6.96
N VAL A 133 -8.57 -2.89 -7.99
CA VAL A 133 -9.00 -1.57 -8.47
C VAL A 133 -10.42 -1.63 -9.04
N ASP A 134 -10.78 -2.69 -9.80
CA ASP A 134 -12.16 -2.92 -10.26
C ASP A 134 -13.11 -3.05 -9.06
N ARG A 135 -12.76 -3.85 -8.05
CA ARG A 135 -13.52 -3.98 -6.80
C ARG A 135 -13.81 -2.64 -6.14
N GLU A 136 -12.79 -1.81 -6.00
CA GLU A 136 -12.88 -0.52 -5.30
C GLU A 136 -13.62 0.57 -6.12
N THR A 137 -13.53 0.51 -7.45
CA THR A 137 -14.11 1.54 -8.35
C THR A 137 -15.40 1.11 -9.01
N SER A 138 -15.71 -0.18 -9.01
CA SER A 138 -16.80 -0.80 -9.80
C SER A 138 -16.66 -0.57 -11.32
N LYS A 139 -15.46 -0.21 -11.78
CA LYS A 139 -15.12 -0.01 -13.19
C LYS A 139 -14.07 -1.05 -13.61
N THR A 140 -14.28 -1.72 -14.75
CA THR A 140 -13.26 -2.61 -15.30
C THR A 140 -11.99 -1.85 -15.65
N THR A 141 -10.86 -2.55 -15.67
CA THR A 141 -9.58 -1.94 -16.09
C THR A 141 -9.69 -1.30 -17.46
N TYR A 142 -10.43 -1.92 -18.40
CA TYR A 142 -10.67 -1.34 -19.72
C TYR A 142 -11.38 0.01 -19.63
N GLN A 143 -12.45 0.11 -18.85
CA GLN A 143 -13.19 1.36 -18.67
C GLN A 143 -12.31 2.45 -18.07
N ILE A 144 -11.54 2.13 -17.03
CA ILE A 144 -10.60 3.07 -16.39
C ILE A 144 -9.60 3.59 -17.41
N VAL A 145 -8.96 2.70 -18.18
CA VAL A 145 -7.94 3.10 -19.18
C VAL A 145 -8.55 3.86 -20.35
N ASP A 146 -9.80 3.55 -20.72
CA ASP A 146 -10.52 4.26 -21.80
C ASP A 146 -10.89 5.70 -21.40
N GLU A 147 -11.21 5.93 -20.13
CA GLU A 147 -11.46 7.27 -19.58
C GLU A 147 -10.17 8.11 -19.49
N LEU A 148 -9.00 7.49 -19.38
CA LEU A 148 -7.71 8.18 -19.33
C LEU A 148 -7.37 8.80 -20.69
N ARG A 149 -6.75 9.97 -20.67
CA ARG A 149 -6.34 10.71 -21.89
C ARG A 149 -4.84 10.97 -21.90
N GLY A 150 -4.30 11.20 -23.09
CA GLY A 150 -2.91 11.61 -23.28
C GLY A 150 -1.89 10.55 -22.91
N SER A 151 -0.78 10.99 -22.32
CA SER A 151 0.36 10.15 -21.97
C SER A 151 0.08 9.21 -20.78
N LEU A 152 -0.91 9.52 -19.94
CA LEU A 152 -1.34 8.64 -18.86
C LEU A 152 -1.93 7.34 -19.41
N ARG A 153 -2.75 7.43 -20.45
CA ARG A 153 -3.28 6.26 -21.16
C ARG A 153 -2.14 5.39 -21.72
N ALA A 154 -1.14 6.01 -22.34
CA ALA A 154 0.02 5.29 -22.88
C ALA A 154 0.84 4.62 -21.77
N PHE A 155 1.04 5.30 -20.63
CA PHE A 155 1.73 4.73 -19.45
C PHE A 155 1.00 3.48 -18.93
N PHE A 156 -0.31 3.55 -18.75
CA PHE A 156 -1.09 2.40 -18.31
C PHE A 156 -1.06 1.25 -19.32
N TYR A 157 -1.16 1.54 -20.63
CA TYR A 157 -1.02 0.49 -21.64
C TYR A 157 0.35 -0.20 -21.60
N GLN A 158 1.44 0.54 -21.39
CA GLN A 158 2.77 -0.06 -21.24
C GLN A 158 2.87 -0.93 -19.98
N ALA A 159 2.33 -0.47 -18.85
CA ALA A 159 2.30 -1.25 -17.61
C ALA A 159 1.48 -2.54 -17.77
N ILE A 160 0.30 -2.45 -18.44
CA ILE A 160 -0.60 -3.57 -18.69
C ILE A 160 -0.07 -4.51 -19.80
N ALA A 161 0.75 -4.02 -20.73
CA ALA A 161 1.35 -4.86 -21.77
C ALA A 161 2.13 -6.05 -21.19
N LYS A 162 2.68 -5.91 -19.97
CA LYS A 162 3.29 -7.03 -19.22
C LYS A 162 2.27 -8.12 -18.84
N LEU A 163 0.97 -7.79 -18.85
CA LEU A 163 -0.13 -8.67 -18.50
C LEU A 163 -0.86 -9.22 -19.73
N PHE A 164 -0.16 -9.44 -20.82
CA PHE A 164 -0.64 -9.73 -22.17
C PHE A 164 -1.74 -10.79 -22.32
N LYS A 165 -1.89 -11.69 -21.32
CA LYS A 165 -2.91 -12.77 -21.33
C LYS A 165 -4.13 -12.44 -20.46
N TYR A 166 -4.20 -11.28 -19.85
CA TYR A 166 -5.31 -10.92 -18.98
C TYR A 166 -6.39 -10.16 -19.75
N ASP A 167 -7.64 -10.57 -19.61
CA ASP A 167 -8.77 -9.85 -20.20
C ASP A 167 -9.12 -8.61 -19.37
N LEU A 168 -8.81 -7.44 -19.89
CA LEU A 168 -9.05 -6.14 -19.24
C LEU A 168 -10.53 -5.79 -19.11
N LYS A 169 -11.42 -6.50 -19.79
CA LYS A 169 -12.89 -6.35 -19.73
C LYS A 169 -13.52 -7.27 -18.70
N GLU A 170 -12.76 -8.23 -18.16
CA GLU A 170 -13.26 -9.14 -17.13
C GLU A 170 -13.57 -8.33 -15.86
N LYS A 171 -14.83 -8.42 -15.40
CA LYS A 171 -15.27 -7.79 -14.14
C LYS A 171 -14.81 -8.61 -12.95
N TYR A 172 -14.59 -7.92 -11.84
CA TYR A 172 -14.41 -8.55 -10.54
C TYR A 172 -15.66 -9.32 -10.11
N ASP A 173 -15.48 -10.61 -9.79
CA ASP A 173 -16.56 -11.50 -9.37
C ASP A 173 -16.33 -12.03 -7.95
N PRO A 174 -16.87 -11.32 -6.93
CA PRO A 174 -16.64 -11.66 -5.52
C PRO A 174 -17.26 -13.01 -5.11
N ASN A 175 -18.25 -13.49 -5.83
CA ASN A 175 -18.97 -14.73 -5.51
C ASN A 175 -18.49 -15.94 -6.33
N GLY A 176 -17.78 -15.71 -7.42
CA GLY A 176 -17.30 -16.74 -8.34
C GLY A 176 -15.77 -16.83 -8.38
N LYS A 177 -15.18 -16.36 -9.49
CA LYS A 177 -13.74 -16.53 -9.76
C LYS A 177 -12.84 -15.84 -8.73
N ASP A 178 -13.24 -14.71 -8.18
CA ASP A 178 -12.44 -13.88 -7.28
C ASP A 178 -12.81 -14.04 -5.80
N LYS A 179 -13.61 -15.03 -5.49
CA LYS A 179 -14.13 -15.27 -4.13
C LYS A 179 -13.01 -15.45 -3.08
N ASP A 180 -11.88 -16.06 -3.44
CA ASP A 180 -10.75 -16.20 -2.52
C ASP A 180 -10.05 -14.85 -2.29
N ILE A 181 -9.98 -14.00 -3.30
CA ILE A 181 -9.48 -12.62 -3.19
C ILE A 181 -10.40 -11.83 -2.25
N GLU A 182 -11.72 -11.86 -2.51
CA GLU A 182 -12.71 -11.15 -1.69
C GLU A 182 -12.66 -11.58 -0.23
N LYS A 183 -12.57 -12.88 0.04
CA LYS A 183 -12.46 -13.40 1.41
C LYS A 183 -11.23 -12.85 2.14
N ILE A 184 -10.08 -12.81 1.46
CA ILE A 184 -8.84 -12.31 2.06
C ILE A 184 -8.93 -10.80 2.28
N VAL A 185 -9.48 -10.05 1.33
CA VAL A 185 -9.64 -8.59 1.44
C VAL A 185 -10.55 -8.23 2.61
N ARG A 186 -11.70 -8.90 2.76
CA ARG A 186 -12.58 -8.68 3.91
C ARG A 186 -11.89 -8.94 5.24
N LEU A 187 -11.10 -10.01 5.34
CA LEU A 187 -10.31 -10.26 6.55
C LEU A 187 -9.30 -9.14 6.84
N ILE A 188 -8.71 -8.54 5.81
CA ILE A 188 -7.81 -7.39 5.95
C ILE A 188 -8.59 -6.15 6.43
N GLU A 189 -9.76 -5.90 5.86
CA GLU A 189 -10.63 -4.77 6.22
C GLU A 189 -11.12 -4.89 7.67
N ASP A 190 -11.62 -6.06 8.05
CA ASP A 190 -12.13 -6.34 9.41
C ASP A 190 -11.03 -6.24 10.48
N SER A 191 -9.78 -6.53 10.12
CA SER A 191 -8.65 -6.46 11.06
C SER A 191 -8.02 -5.06 11.16
N ALA A 192 -8.40 -4.13 10.29
CA ALA A 192 -7.94 -2.75 10.29
C ALA A 192 -8.86 -1.80 11.09
N LEU A 193 -10.02 -2.30 11.55
CA LEU A 193 -10.95 -1.64 12.45
C LEU A 193 -10.59 -1.90 13.89
#